data_1039c59c6d628c104a1b3ef17ceeb8d5
#
_entry.id   1039c59c6d628c104a1b3ef17ceeb8d5
#
_cell.length_a   1.000
_cell.length_b   1.000
_cell.length_c   1.000
_cell.angle_alpha   90.00
_cell.angle_beta   90.00
_cell.angle_gamma   90.00
#
_symmetry.space_group_name_H-M   'P 1'
#
loop_
_entity.id
_entity.type
_entity.pdbx_description
1 polymer ?
#
loop_
_entity_poly.entity_id
_entity_poly.type
_entity_poly.pdbx_seq_one_letter_code
_entity_poly.pdbx_strand_id
1 'polypeptide(L)'
;MNFLITGGCGYIGSRITEHLLAKKHNVLVYDSFWFGNSLKKNKRLKVVKGDVRNFSNLKIKNIDTIIHLANVANDPAVELNPNLSWEINVLASKIIAEHAIKNKVKKLIFFSSGSVYGLKKEKKVTEDLKLNPISVYNKTKMIAERVFLSYKDKLDVTCLRPATVCGVSDRLRLDVTVNKLTFDAFYRKKIFVDGGGQVRPNIHLEDIVRIIDHFALSKKKFKHNIYNIGFENLSILEIAKKVKKKLNVEIFINKVKDIRSYRQDSSRLLRTGFKPKYNVEFAINQLLSYFKKNKLKKFGTNNFNLKKMKKLKIDKI
;
A
#
# COMPACT_ATOMS: atom_id res chain seq x y z
N MET A 1 0.09 -6.04 22.44
CA MET A 1 0.45 -4.67 22.08
C MET A 1 -0.78 -3.93 21.57
N ASN A 2 -0.73 -2.60 21.59
CA ASN A 2 -1.78 -1.72 21.12
C ASN A 2 -1.31 -1.00 19.86
N PHE A 3 -2.02 -1.20 18.76
CA PHE A 3 -1.72 -0.62 17.47
C PHE A 3 -2.74 0.47 17.11
N LEU A 4 -2.29 1.53 16.48
CA LEU A 4 -3.14 2.48 15.78
C LEU A 4 -2.83 2.38 14.29
N ILE A 5 -3.86 2.18 13.47
CA ILE A 5 -3.74 2.09 12.01
C ILE A 5 -4.54 3.22 11.38
N THR A 6 -3.89 4.18 10.74
CA THR A 6 -4.59 5.14 9.89
C THR A 6 -4.78 4.54 8.51
N GLY A 7 -5.96 4.68 7.94
CA GLY A 7 -6.31 4.01 6.67
C GLY A 7 -6.52 2.50 6.84
N GLY A 8 -6.90 2.05 8.05
CA GLY A 8 -7.08 0.65 8.39
C GLY A 8 -8.26 -0.04 7.67
N CYS A 9 -9.19 0.70 7.09
CA CYS A 9 -10.27 0.17 6.25
C CYS A 9 -9.89 0.07 4.76
N GLY A 10 -8.67 0.49 4.39
CA GLY A 10 -8.14 0.42 3.03
C GLY A 10 -7.67 -0.99 2.63
N TYR A 11 -7.13 -1.11 1.40
CA TYR A 11 -6.68 -2.38 0.82
C TYR A 11 -5.62 -3.10 1.67
N ILE A 12 -4.54 -2.41 2.01
CA ILE A 12 -3.47 -2.95 2.85
C ILE A 12 -3.91 -2.97 4.31
N GLY A 13 -4.54 -1.88 4.75
CA GLY A 13 -4.92 -1.66 6.15
C GLY A 13 -5.88 -2.71 6.68
N SER A 14 -6.90 -3.11 5.91
CA SER A 14 -7.86 -4.13 6.35
C SER A 14 -7.19 -5.48 6.61
N ARG A 15 -6.23 -5.88 5.76
CA ARG A 15 -5.51 -7.14 5.95
C ARG A 15 -4.53 -7.11 7.14
N ILE A 16 -3.85 -5.96 7.35
CA ILE A 16 -3.00 -5.77 8.54
C ILE A 16 -3.86 -5.79 9.81
N THR A 17 -4.99 -5.09 9.80
CA THR A 17 -5.94 -5.05 10.94
C THR A 17 -6.40 -6.46 11.32
N GLU A 18 -6.87 -7.23 10.34
CA GLU A 18 -7.31 -8.62 10.54
C GLU A 18 -6.20 -9.49 11.14
N HIS A 19 -5.00 -9.39 10.61
CA HIS A 19 -3.84 -10.16 11.09
C HIS A 19 -3.47 -9.83 12.55
N LEU A 20 -3.39 -8.55 12.89
CA LEU A 20 -3.05 -8.12 14.25
C LEU A 20 -4.12 -8.56 15.26
N LEU A 21 -5.40 -8.53 14.87
CA LEU A 21 -6.50 -9.04 15.70
C LEU A 21 -6.42 -10.55 15.88
N ALA A 22 -6.09 -11.31 14.82
CA ALA A 22 -5.88 -12.76 14.90
C ALA A 22 -4.73 -13.12 15.86
N LYS A 23 -3.70 -12.27 15.95
CA LYS A 23 -2.62 -12.36 16.92
C LYS A 23 -2.97 -11.81 18.31
N LYS A 24 -4.25 -11.53 18.58
CA LYS A 24 -4.76 -11.05 19.88
C LYS A 24 -4.21 -9.68 20.31
N HIS A 25 -3.76 -8.83 19.35
CA HIS A 25 -3.41 -7.45 19.63
C HIS A 25 -4.65 -6.56 19.68
N ASN A 26 -4.60 -5.44 20.41
CA ASN A 26 -5.62 -4.40 20.36
C ASN A 26 -5.34 -3.46 19.18
N VAL A 27 -6.35 -3.14 18.41
CA VAL A 27 -6.22 -2.30 17.23
C VAL A 27 -7.24 -1.15 17.28
N LEU A 28 -6.73 0.07 17.19
CA LEU A 28 -7.50 1.28 16.92
C LEU A 28 -7.32 1.62 15.44
N VAL A 29 -8.40 1.64 14.68
CA VAL A 29 -8.41 2.09 13.28
C VAL A 29 -8.96 3.50 13.21
N TYR A 30 -8.27 4.39 12.48
CA TYR A 30 -8.71 5.74 12.15
C TYR A 30 -8.75 5.90 10.63
N ASP A 31 -9.95 6.08 10.08
CA ASP A 31 -10.17 6.04 8.62
C ASP A 31 -11.32 6.96 8.22
N SER A 32 -11.23 7.59 7.05
CA SER A 32 -12.28 8.46 6.50
C SER A 32 -13.48 7.70 5.90
N PHE A 33 -13.34 6.39 5.69
CA PHE A 33 -14.33 5.51 5.06
C PHE A 33 -14.67 5.88 3.61
N TRP A 34 -13.76 6.51 2.88
CA TRP A 34 -14.00 6.79 1.45
C TRP A 34 -14.34 5.53 0.66
N PHE A 35 -13.77 4.40 1.05
CA PHE A 35 -14.04 3.10 0.41
C PHE A 35 -14.95 2.18 1.25
N GLY A 36 -15.59 2.73 2.28
CA GLY A 36 -16.40 1.98 3.24
C GLY A 36 -15.57 1.38 4.36
N ASN A 37 -16.23 0.61 5.21
CA ASN A 37 -15.64 -0.16 6.29
C ASN A 37 -16.05 -1.63 6.11
N SER A 38 -15.07 -2.48 5.76
CA SER A 38 -15.25 -3.93 5.59
C SER A 38 -14.73 -4.76 6.78
N LEU A 39 -14.24 -4.10 7.83
CA LEU A 39 -13.70 -4.77 9.00
C LEU A 39 -14.80 -5.47 9.81
N LYS A 40 -14.54 -6.70 10.20
CA LYS A 40 -15.46 -7.47 11.05
C LYS A 40 -15.40 -6.99 12.50
N LYS A 41 -16.54 -7.02 13.20
CA LYS A 41 -16.58 -6.71 14.63
C LYS A 41 -15.65 -7.65 15.42
N ASN A 42 -14.88 -7.09 16.35
CA ASN A 42 -13.98 -7.83 17.24
C ASN A 42 -13.84 -7.05 18.55
N LYS A 43 -13.79 -7.73 19.70
CA LYS A 43 -13.67 -7.10 21.03
C LYS A 43 -12.37 -6.30 21.23
N ARG A 44 -11.33 -6.60 20.41
CA ARG A 44 -10.03 -5.92 20.42
C ARG A 44 -9.91 -4.84 19.34
N LEU A 45 -10.99 -4.58 18.59
CA LEU A 45 -11.01 -3.60 17.51
C LEU A 45 -11.89 -2.41 17.90
N LYS A 46 -11.30 -1.22 17.86
CA LYS A 46 -12.02 0.05 17.86
C LYS A 46 -11.84 0.73 16.50
N VAL A 47 -12.92 1.14 15.86
CA VAL A 47 -12.88 1.85 14.58
C VAL A 47 -13.47 3.24 14.78
N VAL A 48 -12.71 4.26 14.41
CA VAL A 48 -13.10 5.67 14.48
C VAL A 48 -13.08 6.25 13.07
N LYS A 49 -14.20 6.81 12.65
CA LYS A 49 -14.30 7.58 11.40
C LYS A 49 -13.68 8.96 11.62
N GLY A 50 -12.74 9.34 10.75
CA GLY A 50 -12.12 10.66 10.83
C GLY A 50 -11.12 10.91 9.71
N ASP A 51 -10.70 12.16 9.60
CA ASP A 51 -9.73 12.63 8.61
C ASP A 51 -8.37 12.85 9.27
N VAL A 52 -7.30 12.37 8.66
CA VAL A 52 -5.93 12.50 9.20
C VAL A 52 -5.45 13.96 9.29
N ARG A 53 -6.08 14.88 8.58
CA ARG A 53 -5.84 16.32 8.74
C ARG A 53 -6.22 16.83 10.14
N ASN A 54 -7.16 16.14 10.78
CA ASN A 54 -7.64 16.42 12.15
C ASN A 54 -7.12 15.39 13.16
N PHE A 55 -5.98 14.74 12.89
CA PHE A 55 -5.46 13.65 13.70
C PHE A 55 -5.15 14.05 15.15
N SER A 56 -4.79 15.33 15.40
CA SER A 56 -4.57 15.88 16.75
C SER A 56 -5.78 15.78 17.67
N ASN A 57 -6.99 15.72 17.10
CA ASN A 57 -8.24 15.60 17.85
C ASN A 57 -8.53 14.14 18.27
N LEU A 58 -7.82 13.16 17.71
CA LEU A 58 -7.98 11.75 18.07
C LEU A 58 -7.36 11.50 19.45
N LYS A 59 -8.20 11.15 20.42
CA LYS A 59 -7.72 10.71 21.73
C LYS A 59 -7.05 9.35 21.61
N ILE A 60 -5.72 9.33 21.70
CA ILE A 60 -4.93 8.08 21.74
C ILE A 60 -4.38 7.87 23.15
N LYS A 61 -4.45 6.63 23.62
CA LYS A 61 -3.93 6.23 24.93
C LYS A 61 -3.29 4.87 24.81
N ASN A 62 -2.10 4.73 25.40
CA ASN A 62 -1.37 3.46 25.45
C ASN A 62 -1.14 2.80 24.09
N ILE A 63 -0.87 3.59 23.04
CA ILE A 63 -0.52 3.07 21.72
C ILE A 63 0.99 2.77 21.67
N ASP A 64 1.36 1.53 21.36
CA ASP A 64 2.76 1.12 21.20
C ASP A 64 3.29 1.49 19.81
N THR A 65 2.48 1.28 18.75
CA THR A 65 2.91 1.45 17.38
C THR A 65 1.81 2.09 16.52
N ILE A 66 2.17 3.10 15.76
CA ILE A 66 1.32 3.65 14.69
C ILE A 66 1.76 3.06 13.36
N ILE A 67 0.80 2.54 12.59
CA ILE A 67 0.99 2.14 11.19
C ILE A 67 0.22 3.13 10.32
N HIS A 68 0.96 4.00 9.61
CA HIS A 68 0.36 5.06 8.82
C HIS A 68 0.21 4.65 7.35
N LEU A 69 -1.05 4.40 6.95
CA LEU A 69 -1.46 3.98 5.60
C LEU A 69 -2.43 4.96 4.94
N ALA A 70 -3.08 5.85 5.72
CA ALA A 70 -4.03 6.82 5.19
C ALA A 70 -3.34 7.72 4.17
N ASN A 71 -3.90 7.77 2.95
CA ASN A 71 -3.26 8.44 1.84
C ASN A 71 -4.19 8.54 0.63
N VAL A 72 -4.11 9.62 -0.13
CA VAL A 72 -4.62 9.65 -1.50
C VAL A 72 -3.64 8.85 -2.36
N ALA A 73 -4.05 7.66 -2.78
CA ALA A 73 -3.15 6.65 -3.33
C ALA A 73 -3.26 6.54 -4.85
N ASN A 74 -2.14 6.53 -5.51
CA ASN A 74 -1.82 6.45 -6.96
C ASN A 74 -1.94 7.79 -7.72
N ASP A 75 -1.25 7.86 -8.86
CA ASP A 75 -1.14 9.08 -9.67
C ASP A 75 -2.52 9.59 -10.12
N PRO A 76 -3.42 8.78 -10.77
CA PRO A 76 -4.69 9.31 -11.24
C PRO A 76 -5.64 9.79 -10.14
N ALA A 77 -5.50 9.26 -8.93
CA ALA A 77 -6.33 9.67 -7.79
C ALA A 77 -5.88 11.03 -7.22
N VAL A 78 -4.55 11.24 -7.16
CA VAL A 78 -3.96 12.50 -6.69
C VAL A 78 -4.25 13.65 -7.65
N GLU A 79 -4.29 13.39 -8.96
CA GLU A 79 -4.60 14.39 -9.98
C GLU A 79 -6.04 14.91 -9.93
N LEU A 80 -6.96 14.21 -9.27
CA LEU A 80 -8.33 14.72 -9.04
C LEU A 80 -8.34 15.98 -8.18
N ASN A 81 -7.51 16.02 -7.15
CA ASN A 81 -7.33 17.16 -6.27
C ASN A 81 -5.91 17.15 -5.67
N PRO A 82 -4.95 17.78 -6.34
CA PRO A 82 -3.57 17.84 -5.88
C PRO A 82 -3.43 18.52 -4.50
N ASN A 83 -4.18 19.61 -4.23
CA ASN A 83 -4.10 20.33 -2.95
C ASN A 83 -4.54 19.46 -1.79
N LEU A 84 -5.69 18.81 -1.89
CA LEU A 84 -6.17 17.84 -0.90
C LEU A 84 -5.14 16.70 -0.70
N SER A 85 -4.47 16.30 -1.78
CA SER A 85 -3.44 15.26 -1.72
C SER A 85 -2.20 15.74 -0.95
N TRP A 86 -1.78 16.99 -1.07
CA TRP A 86 -0.73 17.58 -0.25
C TRP A 86 -1.13 17.66 1.22
N GLU A 87 -2.34 18.07 1.53
CA GLU A 87 -2.86 18.14 2.90
C GLU A 87 -2.85 16.75 3.57
N ILE A 88 -3.45 15.76 2.91
CA ILE A 88 -3.59 14.40 3.46
C ILE A 88 -2.26 13.66 3.51
N ASN A 89 -1.46 13.73 2.44
CA ASN A 89 -0.25 12.90 2.33
C ASN A 89 0.96 13.53 3.00
N VAL A 90 1.02 14.87 3.13
CA VAL A 90 2.20 15.57 3.63
C VAL A 90 1.91 16.33 4.93
N LEU A 91 0.96 17.27 4.94
CA LEU A 91 0.73 18.09 6.13
C LEU A 91 0.26 17.22 7.32
N ALA A 92 -0.60 16.25 7.06
CA ALA A 92 -1.01 15.29 8.10
C ALA A 92 0.18 14.49 8.68
N SER A 93 1.25 14.27 7.93
CA SER A 93 2.44 13.55 8.42
C SER A 93 3.09 14.24 9.61
N LYS A 94 3.18 15.60 9.57
CA LYS A 94 3.67 16.40 10.70
C LYS A 94 2.75 16.25 11.91
N ILE A 95 1.46 16.43 11.71
CA ILE A 95 0.45 16.32 12.79
C ILE A 95 0.52 14.95 13.46
N ILE A 96 0.63 13.88 12.66
CA ILE A 96 0.72 12.51 13.16
C ILE A 96 2.00 12.29 13.98
N ALA A 97 3.15 12.77 13.49
CA ALA A 97 4.43 12.61 14.18
C ALA A 97 4.44 13.35 15.52
N GLU A 98 4.01 14.61 15.54
CA GLU A 98 3.93 15.43 16.76
C GLU A 98 2.95 14.83 17.79
N HIS A 99 1.78 14.38 17.31
CA HIS A 99 0.78 13.74 18.17
C HIS A 99 1.27 12.39 18.72
N ALA A 100 2.01 11.62 17.91
CA ALA A 100 2.64 10.37 18.37
C ALA A 100 3.65 10.63 19.50
N ILE A 101 4.52 11.62 19.33
CA ILE A 101 5.52 12.00 20.35
C ILE A 101 4.84 12.49 21.63
N LYS A 102 3.86 13.40 21.51
CA LYS A 102 3.08 13.92 22.65
C LYS A 102 2.44 12.79 23.48
N ASN A 103 1.97 11.74 22.81
CA ASN A 103 1.32 10.58 23.45
C ASN A 103 2.28 9.41 23.73
N LYS A 104 3.61 9.63 23.68
CA LYS A 104 4.67 8.66 24.01
C LYS A 104 4.57 7.35 23.21
N VAL A 105 4.12 7.43 21.95
CA VAL A 105 4.14 6.30 21.03
C VAL A 105 5.59 5.92 20.77
N LYS A 106 5.89 4.62 20.83
CA LYS A 106 7.28 4.13 20.71
C LYS A 106 7.74 4.03 19.27
N LYS A 107 6.84 3.63 18.36
CA LYS A 107 7.20 3.29 16.99
C LYS A 107 6.17 3.82 15.97
N LEU A 108 6.67 4.28 14.83
CA LEU A 108 5.85 4.68 13.69
C LEU A 108 6.36 3.98 12.42
N ILE A 109 5.47 3.25 11.76
CA ILE A 109 5.74 2.60 10.47
C ILE A 109 4.95 3.36 9.40
N PHE A 110 5.65 4.02 8.50
CA PHE A 110 5.08 4.78 7.40
C PHE A 110 5.16 4.01 6.08
N PHE A 111 4.05 3.90 5.37
CA PHE A 111 4.02 3.37 4.02
C PHE A 111 4.27 4.50 3.00
N SER A 112 5.52 4.64 2.59
CA SER A 112 5.95 5.43 1.44
C SER A 112 5.55 4.73 0.13
N SER A 113 6.36 4.77 -0.89
CA SER A 113 6.15 4.09 -2.18
C SER A 113 7.47 3.88 -2.91
N GLY A 114 7.63 2.76 -3.60
CA GLY A 114 8.73 2.57 -4.55
C GLY A 114 8.70 3.56 -5.72
N SER A 115 7.56 4.19 -5.99
CA SER A 115 7.44 5.20 -7.06
C SER A 115 8.19 6.51 -6.79
N VAL A 116 8.66 6.75 -5.56
CA VAL A 116 9.48 7.93 -5.21
C VAL A 116 10.80 7.99 -5.98
N TYR A 117 11.26 6.85 -6.48
CA TYR A 117 12.47 6.79 -7.31
C TYR A 117 12.27 7.44 -8.68
N GLY A 118 11.05 7.49 -9.21
CA GLY A 118 10.75 7.96 -10.54
C GLY A 118 11.30 7.05 -11.63
N LEU A 119 11.86 7.65 -12.68
CA LEU A 119 12.52 6.90 -13.76
C LEU A 119 13.93 6.51 -13.33
N LYS A 120 14.25 5.23 -13.47
CA LYS A 120 15.56 4.69 -13.14
C LYS A 120 16.08 3.78 -14.24
N LYS A 121 17.33 4.02 -14.67
CA LYS A 121 18.06 3.19 -15.64
C LYS A 121 18.89 2.11 -14.96
N GLU A 122 19.11 2.24 -13.67
CA GLU A 122 19.92 1.34 -12.85
C GLU A 122 19.26 -0.05 -12.80
N LYS A 123 20.07 -1.09 -12.97
CA LYS A 123 19.64 -2.50 -12.90
C LYS A 123 19.10 -2.87 -11.51
N LYS A 124 19.55 -2.17 -10.46
CA LYS A 124 19.15 -2.33 -9.07
C LYS A 124 18.83 -0.99 -8.45
N VAL A 125 17.58 -0.77 -8.09
CA VAL A 125 17.12 0.46 -7.43
C VAL A 125 17.13 0.25 -5.93
N THR A 126 18.20 0.69 -5.28
CA THR A 126 18.43 0.60 -3.82
C THR A 126 17.94 1.86 -3.12
N GLU A 127 17.85 1.80 -1.78
CA GLU A 127 17.39 2.92 -0.94
C GLU A 127 18.34 4.12 -0.94
N ASP A 128 19.60 3.93 -1.34
CA ASP A 128 20.64 4.97 -1.36
C ASP A 128 20.61 5.83 -2.63
N LEU A 129 19.87 5.40 -3.64
CA LEU A 129 19.73 6.18 -4.88
C LEU A 129 18.96 7.47 -4.67
N LYS A 130 19.39 8.54 -5.35
CA LYS A 130 18.70 9.82 -5.37
C LYS A 130 17.26 9.65 -5.85
N LEU A 131 16.30 10.19 -5.11
CA LEU A 131 14.90 10.20 -5.49
C LEU A 131 14.66 11.24 -6.59
N ASN A 132 13.87 10.86 -7.60
CA ASN A 132 13.49 11.73 -8.71
C ASN A 132 12.00 11.58 -9.04
N PRO A 133 11.11 12.02 -8.13
CA PRO A 133 9.67 11.85 -8.28
C PRO A 133 9.13 12.62 -9.49
N ILE A 134 8.34 11.97 -10.33
CA ILE A 134 7.83 12.52 -11.59
C ILE A 134 6.37 12.97 -11.52
N SER A 135 5.62 12.55 -10.52
CA SER A 135 4.20 12.92 -10.34
C SER A 135 3.97 13.59 -8.98
N VAL A 136 2.82 14.23 -8.83
CA VAL A 136 2.39 14.81 -7.55
C VAL A 136 2.33 13.73 -6.46
N TYR A 137 1.77 12.55 -6.77
CA TYR A 137 1.76 11.41 -5.85
C TYR A 137 3.16 11.06 -5.34
N ASN A 138 4.12 10.89 -6.26
CA ASN A 138 5.48 10.51 -5.92
C ASN A 138 6.17 11.60 -5.08
N LYS A 139 5.93 12.88 -5.42
CA LYS A 139 6.43 14.04 -4.66
C LYS A 139 5.87 14.05 -3.24
N THR A 140 4.54 13.87 -3.08
CA THR A 140 3.92 13.86 -1.74
C THR A 140 4.45 12.71 -0.89
N LYS A 141 4.67 11.51 -1.46
CA LYS A 141 5.26 10.39 -0.73
C LYS A 141 6.70 10.64 -0.30
N MET A 142 7.52 11.22 -1.19
CA MET A 142 8.91 11.58 -0.88
C MET A 142 8.98 12.62 0.24
N ILE A 143 8.14 13.67 0.19
CA ILE A 143 8.15 14.73 1.21
C ILE A 143 7.62 14.19 2.55
N ALA A 144 6.55 13.41 2.55
CA ALA A 144 6.02 12.77 3.78
C ALA A 144 7.09 11.89 4.45
N GLU A 145 7.88 11.13 3.66
CA GLU A 145 8.99 10.34 4.17
C GLU A 145 10.03 11.22 4.87
N ARG A 146 10.40 12.36 4.27
CA ARG A 146 11.33 13.32 4.87
C ARG A 146 10.78 13.95 6.15
N VAL A 147 9.48 14.27 6.16
CA VAL A 147 8.80 14.79 7.36
C VAL A 147 8.89 13.78 8.49
N PHE A 148 8.52 12.51 8.28
CA PHE A 148 8.62 11.51 9.34
C PHE A 148 10.06 11.28 9.80
N LEU A 149 11.02 11.23 8.87
CA LEU A 149 12.44 11.04 9.19
C LEU A 149 13.06 12.20 9.97
N SER A 150 12.52 13.41 9.89
CA SER A 150 12.99 14.54 10.72
C SER A 150 12.68 14.35 12.22
N TYR A 151 11.80 13.41 12.57
CA TYR A 151 11.48 13.06 13.95
C TYR A 151 12.18 11.81 14.47
N LYS A 152 13.10 11.19 13.69
CA LYS A 152 13.74 9.90 14.00
C LYS A 152 14.49 9.85 15.35
N ASP A 153 14.94 10.99 15.84
CA ASP A 153 15.66 11.10 17.12
C ASP A 153 14.71 11.09 18.33
N LYS A 154 13.41 11.35 18.11
CA LYS A 154 12.33 11.40 19.13
C LYS A 154 11.35 10.25 19.01
N LEU A 155 11.31 9.57 17.87
CA LEU A 155 10.35 8.51 17.53
C LEU A 155 11.04 7.45 16.67
N ASP A 156 10.90 6.17 17.00
CA ASP A 156 11.41 5.08 16.16
C ASP A 156 10.60 5.00 14.86
N VAL A 157 11.12 5.65 13.82
CA VAL A 157 10.47 5.77 12.51
C VAL A 157 11.02 4.72 11.54
N THR A 158 10.13 3.95 10.93
CA THR A 158 10.44 3.07 9.80
C THR A 158 9.60 3.45 8.58
N CYS A 159 10.27 3.83 7.48
CA CYS A 159 9.65 4.12 6.20
C CYS A 159 9.77 2.90 5.27
N LEU A 160 8.66 2.36 4.84
CA LEU A 160 8.59 1.26 3.89
C LEU A 160 8.26 1.80 2.50
N ARG A 161 9.03 1.42 1.48
CA ARG A 161 8.80 1.74 0.06
C ARG A 161 8.23 0.52 -0.65
N PRO A 162 6.92 0.27 -0.57
CA PRO A 162 6.33 -0.89 -1.21
C PRO A 162 6.40 -0.82 -2.72
N ALA A 163 6.61 -1.98 -3.31
CA ALA A 163 6.32 -2.30 -4.69
C ALA A 163 4.80 -2.30 -4.96
N THR A 164 4.38 -2.63 -6.19
CA THR A 164 2.96 -2.84 -6.50
C THR A 164 2.41 -4.02 -5.69
N VAL A 165 1.42 -3.73 -4.85
CA VAL A 165 0.84 -4.74 -3.95
C VAL A 165 -0.20 -5.57 -4.66
N CYS A 166 -0.15 -6.90 -4.49
CA CYS A 166 -1.12 -7.83 -5.06
C CYS A 166 -1.67 -8.81 -4.01
N GLY A 167 -2.81 -9.43 -4.29
CA GLY A 167 -3.47 -10.40 -3.41
C GLY A 167 -4.85 -9.95 -2.92
N VAL A 168 -5.49 -10.77 -2.10
CA VAL A 168 -6.86 -10.59 -1.60
C VAL A 168 -6.87 -9.93 -0.22
N SER A 169 -7.81 -9.00 -0.01
CA SER A 169 -8.16 -8.44 1.30
C SER A 169 -9.66 -8.17 1.36
N ASP A 170 -10.21 -7.92 2.55
CA ASP A 170 -11.64 -7.60 2.72
C ASP A 170 -12.05 -6.34 1.93
N ARG A 171 -11.17 -5.36 1.81
CA ARG A 171 -11.31 -4.25 0.86
C ARG A 171 -10.45 -4.53 -0.37
N LEU A 172 -10.86 -5.50 -1.19
CA LEU A 172 -10.14 -5.86 -2.41
C LEU A 172 -10.02 -4.68 -3.38
N ARG A 173 -8.80 -4.49 -3.90
CA ARG A 173 -8.48 -3.46 -4.87
C ARG A 173 -8.25 -4.08 -6.26
N LEU A 174 -9.03 -3.63 -7.26
CA LEU A 174 -9.03 -4.18 -8.63
C LEU A 174 -8.41 -3.24 -9.68
N ASP A 175 -7.81 -2.14 -9.24
CA ASP A 175 -7.10 -1.19 -10.10
C ASP A 175 -5.57 -1.23 -9.93
N VAL A 176 -5.04 -2.29 -9.31
CA VAL A 176 -3.61 -2.61 -9.26
C VAL A 176 -3.29 -3.77 -10.20
N THR A 177 -2.11 -3.75 -10.80
CA THR A 177 -1.75 -4.54 -11.99
C THR A 177 -2.15 -6.00 -11.92
N VAL A 178 -1.60 -6.77 -10.98
CA VAL A 178 -1.85 -8.23 -10.90
C VAL A 178 -3.33 -8.52 -10.67
N ASN A 179 -3.96 -7.80 -9.74
CA ASN A 179 -5.38 -7.99 -9.40
C ASN A 179 -6.28 -7.63 -10.59
N LYS A 180 -5.97 -6.51 -11.29
CA LYS A 180 -6.71 -6.07 -12.47
C LYS A 180 -6.65 -7.08 -13.60
N LEU A 181 -5.45 -7.52 -13.99
CA LEU A 181 -5.27 -8.45 -15.10
C LEU A 181 -5.94 -9.80 -14.79
N THR A 182 -5.85 -10.28 -13.54
CA THR A 182 -6.54 -11.52 -13.12
C THR A 182 -8.06 -11.37 -13.11
N PHE A 183 -8.58 -10.21 -12.67
CA PHE A 183 -10.01 -9.91 -12.68
C PHE A 183 -10.56 -9.82 -14.11
N ASP A 184 -9.89 -9.11 -15.00
CA ASP A 184 -10.29 -8.96 -16.40
C ASP A 184 -10.28 -10.31 -17.11
N ALA A 185 -9.24 -11.13 -16.91
CA ALA A 185 -9.16 -12.47 -17.45
C ALA A 185 -10.30 -13.39 -16.96
N PHE A 186 -10.59 -13.36 -15.65
CA PHE A 186 -11.59 -14.25 -15.07
C PHE A 186 -13.03 -13.90 -15.50
N TYR A 187 -13.42 -12.63 -15.40
CA TYR A 187 -14.80 -12.20 -15.62
C TYR A 187 -15.07 -11.71 -17.06
N ARG A 188 -14.07 -11.10 -17.71
CA ARG A 188 -14.22 -10.53 -19.06
C ARG A 188 -13.65 -11.42 -20.16
N LYS A 189 -12.95 -12.51 -19.78
CA LYS A 189 -12.31 -13.45 -20.70
C LYS A 189 -11.29 -12.82 -21.67
N LYS A 190 -10.75 -11.65 -21.31
CA LYS A 190 -9.78 -10.88 -22.10
C LYS A 190 -8.82 -10.15 -21.17
N ILE A 191 -7.57 -10.00 -21.60
CA ILE A 191 -6.55 -9.20 -20.92
C ILE A 191 -6.12 -8.06 -21.85
N PHE A 192 -6.24 -6.82 -21.37
CA PHE A 192 -5.71 -5.65 -22.08
C PHE A 192 -4.44 -5.18 -21.37
N VAL A 193 -3.36 -5.04 -22.14
CA VAL A 193 -2.04 -4.61 -21.68
C VAL A 193 -1.64 -3.35 -22.40
N ASP A 194 -1.42 -2.27 -21.67
CA ASP A 194 -0.90 -1.03 -22.22
C ASP A 194 0.64 -1.08 -22.24
N GLY A 195 1.24 -1.08 -23.42
CA GLY A 195 2.68 -1.24 -23.65
C GLY A 195 3.16 -2.67 -23.42
N GLY A 196 3.43 -3.04 -22.16
CA GLY A 196 3.74 -4.42 -21.74
C GLY A 196 5.19 -4.68 -21.36
N GLY A 197 6.16 -3.98 -21.94
CA GLY A 197 7.58 -4.17 -21.67
C GLY A 197 8.06 -3.51 -20.36
N GLN A 198 7.30 -2.53 -19.84
CA GLN A 198 7.64 -1.82 -18.60
C GLN A 198 7.66 -2.76 -17.38
N VAL A 199 8.77 -2.76 -16.67
CA VAL A 199 8.94 -3.57 -15.47
C VAL A 199 8.33 -2.89 -14.26
N ARG A 200 7.62 -3.68 -13.44
CA ARG A 200 7.07 -3.28 -12.16
C ARG A 200 7.55 -4.23 -11.07
N PRO A 201 8.10 -3.70 -10.00
CA PRO A 201 8.31 -4.52 -8.81
C PRO A 201 6.95 -4.87 -8.18
N ASN A 202 6.85 -6.07 -7.61
CA ASN A 202 5.64 -6.60 -7.01
C ASN A 202 5.92 -7.13 -5.60
N ILE A 203 4.91 -7.06 -4.74
CA ILE A 203 4.90 -7.67 -3.41
C ILE A 203 3.52 -8.25 -3.12
N HIS A 204 3.49 -9.44 -2.55
CA HIS A 204 2.24 -10.04 -2.07
C HIS A 204 1.81 -9.42 -0.74
N LEU A 205 0.51 -9.21 -0.56
CA LEU A 205 -0.08 -8.60 0.63
C LEU A 205 0.27 -9.36 1.92
N GLU A 206 0.37 -10.70 1.87
CA GLU A 206 0.78 -11.49 3.03
C GLU A 206 2.24 -11.24 3.44
N ASP A 207 3.14 -10.95 2.50
CA ASP A 207 4.50 -10.56 2.88
C ASP A 207 4.54 -9.16 3.49
N ILE A 208 3.64 -8.24 3.10
CA ILE A 208 3.48 -6.95 3.80
C ILE A 208 3.09 -7.18 5.25
N VAL A 209 2.12 -8.04 5.50
CA VAL A 209 1.68 -8.39 6.87
C VAL A 209 2.84 -8.95 7.70
N ARG A 210 3.66 -9.85 7.11
CA ARG A 210 4.86 -10.41 7.75
C ARG A 210 5.95 -9.36 8.00
N ILE A 211 6.07 -8.35 7.10
CA ILE A 211 6.98 -7.22 7.30
C ILE A 211 6.53 -6.35 8.47
N ILE A 212 5.21 -6.16 8.66
CA ILE A 212 4.70 -5.47 9.85
C ILE A 212 5.08 -6.21 11.11
N ASP A 213 4.91 -7.53 11.16
CA ASP A 213 5.36 -8.33 12.30
C ASP A 213 6.88 -8.18 12.54
N HIS A 214 7.66 -8.24 11.47
CA HIS A 214 9.12 -8.14 11.54
C HIS A 214 9.59 -6.83 12.15
N PHE A 215 8.97 -5.70 11.80
CA PHE A 215 9.36 -4.39 12.35
C PHE A 215 8.63 -4.04 13.64
N ALA A 216 7.33 -4.29 13.73
CA ALA A 216 6.52 -3.84 14.85
C ALA A 216 6.70 -4.70 16.11
N LEU A 217 6.89 -6.01 15.95
CA LEU A 217 7.01 -6.94 17.07
C LEU A 217 8.47 -7.23 17.48
N SER A 218 9.44 -6.81 16.67
CA SER A 218 10.85 -7.02 16.96
C SER A 218 11.31 -6.14 18.11
N LYS A 219 12.05 -6.75 19.05
CA LYS A 219 12.81 -6.04 20.08
C LYS A 219 14.15 -5.52 19.55
N LYS A 220 14.59 -5.96 18.37
CA LYS A 220 15.85 -5.52 17.76
C LYS A 220 15.71 -4.09 17.23
N LYS A 221 16.73 -3.27 17.45
CA LYS A 221 16.87 -1.98 16.78
C LYS A 221 17.42 -2.21 15.37
N PHE A 222 16.73 -1.70 14.36
CA PHE A 222 17.18 -1.81 12.99
C PHE A 222 18.15 -0.66 12.64
N LYS A 223 19.18 -0.97 11.84
CA LYS A 223 20.24 0.01 11.48
C LYS A 223 19.72 1.16 10.61
N HIS A 224 18.71 0.91 9.80
CA HIS A 224 18.20 1.87 8.84
C HIS A 224 16.74 2.22 9.12
N ASN A 225 16.32 3.40 8.65
CA ASN A 225 14.94 3.86 8.78
C ASN A 225 14.12 3.68 7.48
N ILE A 226 14.77 3.31 6.36
CA ILE A 226 14.11 3.18 5.05
C ILE A 226 14.41 1.81 4.48
N TYR A 227 13.35 1.14 3.99
CA TYR A 227 13.44 -0.18 3.38
C TYR A 227 12.57 -0.28 2.14
N ASN A 228 13.18 -0.74 1.05
CA ASN A 228 12.46 -1.24 -0.10
C ASN A 228 11.76 -2.54 0.25
N ILE A 229 10.50 -2.67 -0.17
CA ILE A 229 9.72 -3.88 0.02
C ILE A 229 9.07 -4.32 -1.30
N GLY A 230 9.83 -5.05 -2.11
CA GLY A 230 9.41 -5.59 -3.40
C GLY A 230 10.36 -6.71 -3.82
N PHE A 231 9.81 -7.85 -4.23
CA PHE A 231 10.63 -9.06 -4.41
C PHE A 231 10.61 -9.63 -5.82
N GLU A 232 9.61 -9.34 -6.64
CA GLU A 232 9.53 -9.77 -8.04
C GLU A 232 9.44 -8.57 -8.98
N ASN A 233 10.46 -8.41 -9.81
CA ASN A 233 10.49 -7.39 -10.85
C ASN A 233 10.04 -8.01 -12.17
N LEU A 234 8.77 -7.86 -12.52
CA LEU A 234 8.15 -8.45 -13.71
C LEU A 234 7.64 -7.35 -14.65
N SER A 235 7.76 -7.57 -15.94
CA SER A 235 7.06 -6.74 -16.93
C SER A 235 5.55 -6.99 -16.87
N ILE A 236 4.76 -6.02 -17.33
CA ILE A 236 3.29 -6.17 -17.37
C ILE A 236 2.91 -7.35 -18.26
N LEU A 237 3.65 -7.57 -19.36
CA LEU A 237 3.42 -8.69 -20.27
C LEU A 237 3.74 -10.05 -19.61
N GLU A 238 4.81 -10.14 -18.81
CA GLU A 238 5.11 -11.36 -18.04
C GLU A 238 3.99 -11.69 -17.05
N ILE A 239 3.46 -10.68 -16.35
CA ILE A 239 2.31 -10.87 -15.45
C ILE A 239 1.09 -11.35 -16.26
N ALA A 240 0.77 -10.73 -17.40
CA ALA A 240 -0.34 -11.13 -18.28
C ALA A 240 -0.19 -12.57 -18.78
N LYS A 241 1.03 -12.98 -19.17
CA LYS A 241 1.34 -14.37 -19.58
C LYS A 241 1.12 -15.36 -18.44
N LYS A 242 1.52 -15.03 -17.20
CA LYS A 242 1.25 -15.87 -16.02
C LYS A 242 -0.27 -16.06 -15.79
N VAL A 243 -1.08 -15.00 -15.95
CA VAL A 243 -2.55 -15.08 -15.85
C VAL A 243 -3.14 -15.91 -17.00
N LYS A 244 -2.71 -15.65 -18.26
CA LYS A 244 -3.14 -16.42 -19.44
C LYS A 244 -2.92 -17.92 -19.24
N LYS A 245 -1.75 -18.32 -18.73
CA LYS A 245 -1.42 -19.75 -18.47
C LYS A 245 -2.43 -20.45 -17.54
N LYS A 246 -3.13 -19.69 -16.65
CA LYS A 246 -4.11 -20.25 -15.71
C LYS A 246 -5.55 -20.25 -16.26
N LEU A 247 -5.88 -19.40 -17.23
CA LEU A 247 -7.27 -19.16 -17.67
C LEU A 247 -7.50 -19.33 -19.16
N ASN A 248 -6.46 -19.58 -19.96
CA ASN A 248 -6.53 -19.72 -21.41
C ASN A 248 -7.35 -18.59 -22.08
N VAL A 249 -6.95 -17.33 -21.86
CA VAL A 249 -7.58 -16.13 -22.41
C VAL A 249 -6.65 -15.42 -23.37
N GLU A 250 -7.18 -14.56 -24.24
CA GLU A 250 -6.39 -13.75 -25.16
C GLU A 250 -5.81 -12.51 -24.47
N ILE A 251 -4.61 -12.10 -24.93
CA ILE A 251 -3.93 -10.87 -24.50
C ILE A 251 -3.94 -9.90 -25.69
N PHE A 252 -4.53 -8.73 -25.47
CA PHE A 252 -4.53 -7.60 -26.39
C PHE A 252 -3.53 -6.56 -25.90
N ILE A 253 -2.58 -6.18 -26.77
CA ILE A 253 -1.53 -5.21 -26.45
C ILE A 253 -1.87 -3.88 -27.10
N ASN A 254 -2.12 -2.85 -26.31
CA ASN A 254 -2.31 -1.49 -26.79
C ASN A 254 -0.94 -0.81 -26.95
N LYS A 255 -0.73 -0.10 -28.06
CA LYS A 255 0.49 0.68 -28.30
C LYS A 255 0.49 1.96 -27.46
N VAL A 256 0.79 1.83 -26.16
CA VAL A 256 0.92 2.95 -25.23
C VAL A 256 2.35 2.97 -24.68
N LYS A 257 2.99 4.14 -24.69
CA LYS A 257 4.32 4.34 -24.13
C LYS A 257 4.22 4.67 -22.65
N ASP A 258 4.32 3.67 -21.77
CA ASP A 258 4.48 3.88 -20.32
C ASP A 258 5.97 3.84 -19.99
N ILE A 259 6.55 5.01 -19.75
CA ILE A 259 7.98 5.19 -19.47
C ILE A 259 8.39 4.75 -18.05
N ARG A 260 7.43 4.54 -17.16
CA ARG A 260 7.69 4.15 -15.77
C ARG A 260 8.14 2.69 -15.72
N SER A 261 9.43 2.48 -15.58
CA SER A 261 10.04 1.13 -15.46
C SER A 261 11.20 1.21 -14.47
N TYR A 262 11.20 0.33 -13.49
CA TYR A 262 12.32 0.21 -12.56
C TYR A 262 12.33 -1.16 -11.87
N ARG A 263 13.52 -1.55 -11.38
CA ARG A 263 13.75 -2.83 -10.68
C ARG A 263 14.15 -2.54 -9.24
N GLN A 264 13.24 -2.75 -8.30
CA GLN A 264 13.49 -2.51 -6.89
C GLN A 264 14.38 -3.61 -6.31
N ASP A 265 15.42 -3.20 -5.59
CA ASP A 265 16.28 -4.08 -4.81
C ASP A 265 15.91 -3.96 -3.33
N SER A 266 15.54 -5.07 -2.70
CA SER A 266 15.15 -5.12 -1.29
C SER A 266 16.22 -5.82 -0.41
N SER A 267 17.46 -5.90 -0.89
CA SER A 267 18.56 -6.57 -0.18
C SER A 267 18.78 -6.00 1.23
N ARG A 268 18.53 -4.70 1.44
CA ARG A 268 18.60 -4.06 2.77
C ARG A 268 17.63 -4.72 3.75
N LEU A 269 16.38 -4.96 3.36
CA LEU A 269 15.40 -5.68 4.18
C LEU A 269 15.83 -7.14 4.39
N LEU A 270 16.26 -7.83 3.33
CA LEU A 270 16.66 -9.25 3.43
C LEU A 270 17.81 -9.45 4.42
N ARG A 271 18.78 -8.52 4.47
CA ARG A 271 19.88 -8.53 5.47
C ARG A 271 19.42 -8.37 6.91
N THR A 272 18.19 -7.93 7.18
CA THR A 272 17.61 -7.93 8.55
C THR A 272 17.16 -9.31 9.01
N GLY A 273 17.22 -10.33 8.14
CA GLY A 273 16.72 -11.69 8.38
C GLY A 273 15.30 -11.93 7.86
N PHE A 274 14.66 -10.95 7.23
CA PHE A 274 13.37 -11.16 6.59
C PHE A 274 13.52 -12.08 5.37
N LYS A 275 12.60 -13.05 5.23
CA LYS A 275 12.53 -13.95 4.07
C LYS A 275 11.14 -13.83 3.43
N PRO A 276 11.02 -13.38 2.17
CA PRO A 276 9.75 -13.37 1.45
C PRO A 276 9.24 -14.80 1.26
N LYS A 277 7.92 -14.97 1.25
CA LYS A 277 7.28 -16.27 1.16
C LYS A 277 6.32 -16.38 -0.02
N TYR A 278 5.75 -15.26 -0.46
CA TYR A 278 4.68 -15.25 -1.43
C TYR A 278 5.11 -14.50 -2.70
N ASN A 279 4.62 -14.96 -3.84
CA ASN A 279 4.96 -14.41 -5.15
C ASN A 279 3.71 -14.03 -5.95
N VAL A 280 3.89 -13.47 -7.15
CA VAL A 280 2.81 -13.06 -8.06
C VAL A 280 1.95 -14.25 -8.49
N GLU A 281 2.54 -15.43 -8.68
CA GLU A 281 1.77 -16.62 -9.05
C GLU A 281 0.84 -17.05 -7.92
N PHE A 282 1.30 -16.99 -6.68
CA PHE A 282 0.47 -17.23 -5.52
C PHE A 282 -0.70 -16.22 -5.46
N ALA A 283 -0.44 -14.92 -5.72
CA ALA A 283 -1.49 -13.91 -5.77
C ALA A 283 -2.54 -14.22 -6.83
N ILE A 284 -2.13 -14.62 -8.04
CA ILE A 284 -3.04 -15.01 -9.12
C ILE A 284 -3.93 -16.19 -8.68
N ASN A 285 -3.34 -17.25 -8.12
CA ASN A 285 -4.10 -18.43 -7.66
C ASN A 285 -5.08 -18.05 -6.53
N GLN A 286 -4.67 -17.22 -5.58
CA GLN A 286 -5.52 -16.71 -4.50
C GLN A 286 -6.70 -15.90 -5.03
N LEU A 287 -6.44 -14.99 -5.99
CA LEU A 287 -7.48 -14.19 -6.65
C LEU A 287 -8.46 -15.07 -7.43
N LEU A 288 -7.98 -16.05 -8.19
CA LEU A 288 -8.84 -16.99 -8.91
C LEU A 288 -9.74 -17.79 -7.97
N SER A 289 -9.19 -18.29 -6.87
CA SER A 289 -9.96 -18.99 -5.83
C SER A 289 -11.00 -18.07 -5.21
N TYR A 290 -10.68 -16.80 -4.97
CA TYR A 290 -11.60 -15.81 -4.47
C TYR A 290 -12.70 -15.48 -5.47
N PHE A 291 -12.39 -15.32 -6.76
CA PHE A 291 -13.37 -15.00 -7.81
C PHE A 291 -14.31 -16.17 -8.10
N LYS A 292 -13.84 -17.42 -8.04
CA LYS A 292 -14.72 -18.60 -8.14
C LYS A 292 -15.83 -18.63 -7.09
N LYS A 293 -15.57 -18.11 -5.88
CA LYS A 293 -16.52 -18.03 -4.77
C LYS A 293 -17.45 -16.82 -4.82
N ASN A 294 -17.20 -15.87 -5.73
CA ASN A 294 -17.90 -14.58 -5.74
C ASN A 294 -18.38 -14.23 -7.15
N LYS A 295 -19.66 -13.84 -7.29
CA LYS A 295 -20.23 -13.37 -8.57
C LYS A 295 -19.72 -11.96 -8.92
N LEU A 296 -19.68 -11.63 -10.22
CA LEU A 296 -19.24 -10.32 -10.72
C LEU A 296 -19.96 -9.13 -10.05
N LYS A 297 -21.24 -9.25 -9.77
CA LYS A 297 -22.07 -8.22 -9.11
C LYS A 297 -21.58 -7.80 -7.72
N LYS A 298 -20.73 -8.60 -7.07
CA LYS A 298 -20.09 -8.24 -5.78
C LYS A 298 -19.10 -7.09 -5.93
N PHE A 299 -18.54 -6.88 -7.11
CA PHE A 299 -17.47 -5.92 -7.32
C PHE A 299 -18.01 -4.61 -7.89
N GLY A 300 -17.98 -3.58 -7.06
CA GLY A 300 -18.50 -2.25 -7.39
C GLY A 300 -17.42 -1.16 -7.37
N THR A 301 -17.87 0.09 -7.35
CA THR A 301 -16.99 1.26 -7.35
C THR A 301 -15.98 1.27 -6.20
N ASN A 302 -16.33 0.69 -5.04
CA ASN A 302 -15.44 0.60 -3.89
C ASN A 302 -14.16 -0.23 -4.15
N ASN A 303 -14.13 -1.06 -5.19
CA ASN A 303 -12.96 -1.85 -5.58
C ASN A 303 -12.01 -1.10 -6.51
N PHE A 304 -12.37 0.10 -7.00
CA PHE A 304 -11.60 0.92 -7.93
C PHE A 304 -11.43 2.32 -7.36
N ASN A 305 -10.20 2.68 -6.96
CA ASN A 305 -9.94 3.93 -6.26
C ASN A 305 -10.43 5.15 -7.04
N LEU A 306 -9.97 5.35 -8.27
CA LEU A 306 -10.34 6.50 -9.09
C LEU A 306 -11.85 6.62 -9.31
N LYS A 307 -12.54 5.50 -9.62
CA LYS A 307 -13.99 5.49 -9.83
C LYS A 307 -14.74 5.91 -8.56
N LYS A 308 -14.29 5.39 -7.41
CA LYS A 308 -14.91 5.73 -6.12
C LYS A 308 -14.69 7.19 -5.76
N MET A 309 -13.48 7.71 -5.93
CA MET A 309 -13.15 9.10 -5.61
C MET A 309 -13.90 10.10 -6.50
N LYS A 310 -14.03 9.82 -7.80
CA LYS A 310 -14.91 10.60 -8.69
C LYS A 310 -16.37 10.59 -8.20
N LYS A 311 -16.89 9.41 -7.79
CA LYS A 311 -18.26 9.31 -7.22
C LYS A 311 -18.42 10.12 -5.93
N LEU A 312 -17.36 10.26 -5.14
CA LEU A 312 -17.33 11.08 -3.92
C LEU A 312 -17.11 12.56 -4.19
N LYS A 313 -16.93 12.96 -5.45
CA LYS A 313 -16.65 14.35 -5.88
C LYS A 313 -15.44 14.94 -5.15
N ILE A 314 -14.37 14.14 -5.02
CA ILE A 314 -13.13 14.57 -4.34
C ILE A 314 -12.47 15.75 -5.04
N ASP A 315 -12.71 15.93 -6.32
CA ASP A 315 -12.33 17.09 -7.13
C ASP A 315 -12.98 18.40 -6.70
N LYS A 316 -14.05 18.34 -5.87
CA LYS A 316 -14.83 19.50 -5.41
C LYS A 316 -14.68 19.81 -3.91
N ILE A 317 -13.80 19.06 -3.20
CA ILE A 317 -13.56 19.26 -1.75
C ILE A 317 -12.45 20.27 -1.51
#